data_f23d9b5f94679874013535dc80878fea
#
_entry.id   f23d9b5f94679874013535dc80878fea
#
_cell.length_a   1.000
_cell.length_b   1.000
_cell.length_c   1.000
_cell.angle_alpha   90.00
_cell.angle_beta   90.00
_cell.angle_gamma   90.00
#
_symmetry.space_group_name_H-M   'P 1'
#
loop_
_entity.id
_entity.type
_entity.pdbx_description
1 polymer ?
#
loop_
_entity_poly.entity_id
_entity_poly.type
_entity_poly.pdbx_seq_one_letter_code
_entity_poly.pdbx_strand_id
1 'polypeptide(L)'
;EWHHSTNSLDTNSEDRKAILNKILSVLPKERMVVLRYLRHKIDAFNNKNPLTPAEAFNGSSRARTGAHNDCFVAKFDDEGTYYTEGLTIEDQKKFLSLDNRYLVQGGETCRTSEYSNCPNVLKEMERLRWTYINSAYEQNVLQGWKEQGCMEEISRRLGYRFRLLDATLPTQLKPTGTFSMRFRIANDGWANAINPRKLEVILRHSQTGKEYYLPVAEPVRMWMAGETREVNIVGGIPANLPQGEYQVLLNLPDPTTSLYKRPEYSIRLANKNVWEASTGYT
;
A
#
# COMPACT_ATOMS: atom_id res chain seq x y z
N GLU A 1 20.78 -7.92 -12.59
CA GLU A 1 21.02 -6.46 -12.47
C GLU A 1 21.37 -5.89 -13.83
N TRP A 2 20.75 -4.79 -14.18
CA TRP A 2 20.99 -4.13 -15.46
C TRP A 2 21.96 -2.98 -15.25
N HIS A 3 23.24 -3.32 -15.20
CA HIS A 3 24.30 -2.33 -14.99
C HIS A 3 24.52 -1.44 -16.20
N HIS A 4 25.02 -0.25 -15.94
CA HIS A 4 25.67 0.58 -16.90
C HIS A 4 27.02 -0.02 -17.18
N SER A 5 27.15 -0.66 -18.32
CA SER A 5 28.45 -1.02 -18.83
C SER A 5 28.67 -0.37 -20.18
N THR A 6 29.91 -0.05 -20.47
CA THR A 6 30.36 0.39 -21.79
C THR A 6 30.61 -0.81 -22.72
N ASN A 7 30.34 -2.02 -22.27
CA ASN A 7 30.52 -3.25 -23.03
C ASN A 7 29.38 -3.41 -24.05
N SER A 8 29.70 -3.73 -25.28
CA SER A 8 28.75 -3.96 -26.37
C SER A 8 27.80 -5.16 -26.16
N LEU A 9 28.08 -6.02 -25.17
CA LEU A 9 27.23 -7.14 -24.78
C LEU A 9 26.15 -6.77 -23.76
N ASP A 10 26.18 -5.54 -23.21
CA ASP A 10 25.19 -5.12 -22.22
C ASP A 10 23.92 -4.62 -22.87
N THR A 11 22.80 -4.82 -22.18
CA THR A 11 21.49 -4.37 -22.61
C THR A 11 21.45 -2.84 -22.73
N ASN A 12 21.05 -2.37 -23.89
CA ASN A 12 20.79 -0.94 -24.12
C ASN A 12 19.43 -0.50 -23.53
N SER A 13 19.12 0.77 -23.65
CA SER A 13 17.86 1.33 -23.12
C SER A 13 16.62 0.69 -23.75
N GLU A 14 16.65 0.38 -25.05
CA GLU A 14 15.51 -0.24 -25.77
C GLU A 14 15.29 -1.68 -25.33
N ASP A 15 16.36 -2.46 -25.09
CA ASP A 15 16.25 -3.82 -24.57
C ASP A 15 15.64 -3.84 -23.18
N ARG A 16 16.09 -2.95 -22.28
CA ARG A 16 15.50 -2.81 -20.92
C ARG A 16 14.03 -2.44 -20.98
N LYS A 17 13.66 -1.52 -21.85
CA LYS A 17 12.26 -1.12 -22.09
C LYS A 17 11.43 -2.28 -22.65
N ALA A 18 11.98 -3.05 -23.59
CA ALA A 18 11.31 -4.22 -24.15
C ALA A 18 11.05 -5.29 -23.09
N ILE A 19 12.05 -5.58 -22.23
CA ILE A 19 11.91 -6.54 -21.11
C ILE A 19 10.86 -6.06 -20.12
N LEU A 20 10.91 -4.80 -19.68
CA LEU A 20 9.92 -4.23 -18.76
C LEU A 20 8.50 -4.32 -19.33
N ASN A 21 8.33 -3.93 -20.59
CA ASN A 21 7.05 -4.00 -21.27
C ASN A 21 6.55 -5.44 -21.38
N LYS A 22 7.44 -6.41 -21.66
CA LYS A 22 7.08 -7.82 -21.69
C LYS A 22 6.61 -8.32 -20.32
N ILE A 23 7.33 -8.02 -19.24
CA ILE A 23 6.93 -8.36 -17.87
C ILE A 23 5.55 -7.78 -17.57
N LEU A 24 5.35 -6.48 -17.81
CA LEU A 24 4.07 -5.80 -17.57
C LEU A 24 2.93 -6.34 -18.42
N SER A 25 3.21 -6.88 -19.61
CA SER A 25 2.19 -7.45 -20.51
C SER A 25 1.66 -8.81 -20.04
N VAL A 26 2.48 -9.59 -19.34
CA VAL A 26 2.11 -10.95 -18.87
C VAL A 26 1.58 -10.96 -17.45
N LEU A 27 1.85 -9.92 -16.65
CA LEU A 27 1.32 -9.79 -15.30
C LEU A 27 -0.11 -9.22 -15.32
N PRO A 28 -0.99 -9.67 -14.41
CA PRO A 28 -2.29 -9.04 -14.22
C PRO A 28 -2.15 -7.52 -14.01
N LYS A 29 -3.09 -6.73 -14.55
CA LYS A 29 -3.03 -5.26 -14.49
C LYS A 29 -3.06 -4.68 -13.08
N GLU A 30 -3.50 -5.45 -12.11
CA GLU A 30 -3.52 -5.08 -10.69
C GLU A 30 -2.17 -5.29 -10.00
N ARG A 31 -1.20 -5.92 -10.68
CA ARG A 31 0.13 -6.19 -10.10
C ARG A 31 1.14 -5.16 -10.56
N MET A 32 2.03 -4.80 -9.64
CA MET A 32 3.12 -3.86 -9.89
C MET A 32 4.45 -4.60 -10.03
N VAL A 33 5.38 -3.99 -10.73
CA VAL A 33 6.79 -4.33 -10.77
C VAL A 33 7.60 -3.21 -10.14
N VAL A 34 8.82 -3.49 -9.72
CA VAL A 34 9.73 -2.50 -9.15
C VAL A 34 11.04 -2.44 -9.92
N LEU A 35 11.59 -1.23 -10.03
CA LEU A 35 12.88 -0.96 -10.66
C LEU A 35 13.80 -0.29 -9.64
N ARG A 36 15.07 -0.67 -9.64
CA ARG A 36 16.07 -0.05 -8.76
C ARG A 36 16.30 1.42 -9.11
N TYR A 37 16.51 1.72 -10.39
CA TYR A 37 16.93 3.05 -10.83
C TYR A 37 15.74 3.84 -11.38
N LEU A 38 15.51 5.03 -10.83
CA LEU A 38 14.52 5.99 -11.33
C LEU A 38 14.72 6.29 -12.81
N ARG A 39 15.96 6.39 -13.25
CA ARG A 39 16.34 6.59 -14.64
C ARG A 39 15.69 5.56 -15.57
N HIS A 40 15.70 4.26 -15.22
CA HIS A 40 15.07 3.24 -16.07
C HIS A 40 13.56 3.45 -16.24
N LYS A 41 12.90 3.97 -15.22
CA LYS A 41 11.49 4.35 -15.32
C LYS A 41 11.29 5.56 -16.22
N ILE A 42 12.12 6.59 -16.06
CA ILE A 42 12.09 7.79 -16.90
C ILE A 42 12.31 7.43 -18.36
N ASP A 43 13.32 6.64 -18.66
CA ASP A 43 13.67 6.21 -20.03
C ASP A 43 12.55 5.34 -20.63
N ALA A 44 12.03 4.37 -19.88
CA ALA A 44 10.99 3.45 -20.37
C ALA A 44 9.70 4.18 -20.78
N PHE A 45 9.32 5.23 -20.04
CA PHE A 45 8.06 5.95 -20.26
C PHE A 45 8.23 7.35 -20.84
N ASN A 46 9.47 7.78 -21.10
CA ASN A 46 9.80 9.12 -21.56
C ASN A 46 9.09 10.23 -20.76
N ASN A 47 9.08 10.08 -19.43
CA ASN A 47 8.36 10.99 -18.54
C ASN A 47 9.14 11.24 -17.26
N LYS A 48 9.49 12.51 -17.03
CA LYS A 48 10.27 13.00 -15.88
C LYS A 48 9.41 13.50 -14.71
N ASN A 49 8.08 13.34 -14.78
CA ASN A 49 7.19 13.77 -13.70
C ASN A 49 6.71 12.57 -12.88
N PRO A 50 6.50 12.70 -11.57
CA PRO A 50 5.84 11.67 -10.77
C PRO A 50 4.38 11.49 -11.19
N LEU A 51 3.75 10.38 -10.76
CA LEU A 51 2.33 10.13 -11.01
C LEU A 51 1.45 11.19 -10.37
N THR A 52 0.40 11.55 -11.09
CA THR A 52 -0.69 12.39 -10.58
C THR A 52 -1.81 11.54 -9.95
N PRO A 53 -2.70 12.12 -9.13
CA PRO A 53 -3.89 11.40 -8.63
C PRO A 53 -4.76 10.80 -9.74
N ALA A 54 -4.85 11.45 -10.89
CA ALA A 54 -5.64 10.98 -12.05
C ALA A 54 -5.03 9.74 -12.73
N GLU A 55 -3.72 9.56 -12.61
CA GLU A 55 -2.99 8.40 -13.16
C GLU A 55 -2.95 7.22 -12.16
N ALA A 56 -3.23 7.49 -10.88
CA ALA A 56 -3.13 6.51 -9.82
C ALA A 56 -4.00 5.29 -10.11
N PHE A 57 -3.39 4.11 -10.05
CA PHE A 57 -4.07 2.81 -10.20
C PHE A 57 -4.87 2.62 -11.50
N ASN A 58 -4.59 3.40 -12.56
CA ASN A 58 -5.31 3.32 -13.85
C ASN A 58 -4.93 2.10 -14.70
N GLY A 59 -4.00 1.24 -14.24
CA GLY A 59 -3.55 0.03 -14.93
C GLY A 59 -2.55 0.25 -16.06
N SER A 60 -2.14 1.51 -16.32
CA SER A 60 -1.07 1.78 -17.30
C SER A 60 0.27 1.21 -16.82
N SER A 61 1.18 0.93 -17.74
CA SER A 61 2.53 0.43 -17.42
C SER A 61 3.25 1.34 -16.44
N ARG A 62 3.15 2.65 -16.60
CA ARG A 62 3.77 3.64 -15.72
C ARG A 62 3.18 3.62 -14.30
N ALA A 63 1.86 3.50 -14.17
CA ALA A 63 1.16 3.40 -12.89
C ALA A 63 1.29 2.03 -12.21
N ARG A 64 2.08 1.13 -12.79
CA ARG A 64 2.38 -0.21 -12.29
C ARG A 64 3.87 -0.44 -12.07
N THR A 65 4.69 0.60 -12.21
CA THR A 65 6.14 0.51 -12.05
C THR A 65 6.59 1.35 -10.87
N GLY A 66 6.84 0.67 -9.75
CA GLY A 66 7.32 1.23 -8.49
C GLY A 66 8.85 1.22 -8.39
N ALA A 67 9.35 1.40 -7.18
CA ALA A 67 10.79 1.51 -6.92
C ALA A 67 11.29 0.42 -5.96
N HIS A 68 12.54 0.02 -6.16
CA HIS A 68 13.28 -0.92 -5.31
C HIS A 68 14.62 -0.31 -4.92
N ASN A 69 15.07 -0.55 -3.70
CA ASN A 69 16.36 -0.12 -3.20
C ASN A 69 17.15 -1.33 -2.70
N ASP A 70 18.23 -1.70 -3.40
CA ASP A 70 19.01 -2.90 -3.10
C ASP A 70 19.92 -2.74 -1.87
N CYS A 71 20.27 -1.50 -1.52
CA CYS A 71 21.24 -1.20 -0.47
C CYS A 71 20.82 0.00 0.37
N PHE A 72 19.58 -0.05 0.89
CA PHE A 72 19.02 1.04 1.67
C PHE A 72 19.89 1.40 2.87
N VAL A 73 20.18 2.69 3.00
CA VAL A 73 21.00 3.33 4.05
C VAL A 73 22.42 2.77 4.19
N ALA A 74 22.94 2.12 3.18
CA ALA A 74 24.31 1.62 3.19
C ALA A 74 25.36 2.72 2.98
N LYS A 75 24.95 3.83 2.36
CA LYS A 75 25.77 5.00 2.04
C LYS A 75 24.84 6.21 1.81
N PHE A 76 25.41 7.40 1.65
CA PHE A 76 24.62 8.62 1.36
C PHE A 76 23.74 8.54 0.09
N ASP A 77 24.15 7.72 -0.89
CA ASP A 77 23.48 7.50 -2.18
C ASP A 77 22.87 6.09 -2.32
N ASP A 78 22.81 5.33 -1.21
CA ASP A 78 22.34 3.94 -1.17
C ASP A 78 23.03 3.07 -2.25
N GLU A 79 24.37 3.11 -2.25
CA GLU A 79 25.22 2.39 -3.21
C GLU A 79 24.85 2.67 -4.67
N GLY A 80 24.68 3.92 -5.01
CA GLY A 80 24.37 4.37 -6.36
C GLY A 80 22.92 4.17 -6.79
N THR A 81 22.00 3.85 -5.89
CA THR A 81 20.56 3.73 -6.22
C THR A 81 20.02 5.03 -6.82
N TYR A 82 20.52 6.19 -6.36
CA TYR A 82 20.11 7.51 -6.86
C TYR A 82 21.03 8.02 -7.97
N TYR A 83 21.31 7.17 -8.96
CA TYR A 83 22.10 7.54 -10.12
C TYR A 83 21.22 7.82 -11.34
N THR A 84 20.86 9.09 -11.55
CA THR A 84 20.15 9.57 -12.75
C THR A 84 20.83 10.83 -13.25
N GLU A 85 21.32 10.80 -14.49
CA GLU A 85 22.00 11.94 -15.09
C GLU A 85 21.13 13.20 -15.08
N GLY A 86 21.72 14.32 -14.67
CA GLY A 86 21.04 15.61 -14.58
C GLY A 86 20.10 15.78 -13.38
N LEU A 87 20.03 14.81 -12.45
CA LEU A 87 19.26 14.91 -11.22
C LEU A 87 20.16 14.72 -10.00
N THR A 88 19.99 15.57 -9.00
CA THR A 88 20.61 15.35 -7.69
C THR A 88 19.95 14.17 -6.95
N ILE A 89 20.59 13.66 -5.91
CA ILE A 89 19.99 12.64 -4.99
C ILE A 89 18.69 13.19 -4.42
N GLU A 90 18.68 14.45 -4.04
CA GLU A 90 17.50 15.10 -3.45
C GLU A 90 16.34 15.22 -4.44
N ASP A 91 16.61 15.55 -5.72
CA ASP A 91 15.60 15.59 -6.78
C ASP A 91 14.98 14.20 -6.98
N GLN A 92 15.80 13.14 -6.97
CA GLN A 92 15.33 11.76 -7.13
C GLN A 92 14.49 11.30 -5.92
N LYS A 93 14.93 11.58 -4.70
CA LYS A 93 14.16 11.30 -3.48
C LYS A 93 12.85 12.09 -3.46
N LYS A 94 12.85 13.35 -3.89
CA LYS A 94 11.64 14.16 -4.05
C LYS A 94 10.69 13.56 -5.08
N PHE A 95 11.18 13.15 -6.24
CA PHE A 95 10.38 12.46 -7.25
C PHE A 95 9.73 11.20 -6.64
N LEU A 96 10.54 10.32 -6.03
CA LEU A 96 10.07 9.07 -5.44
C LEU A 96 9.05 9.30 -4.32
N SER A 97 9.23 10.31 -3.48
CA SER A 97 8.28 10.63 -2.41
C SER A 97 6.88 10.99 -2.91
N LEU A 98 6.79 11.57 -4.11
CA LEU A 98 5.53 11.89 -4.78
C LEU A 98 4.97 10.70 -5.55
N ASP A 99 5.82 10.01 -6.28
CA ASP A 99 5.46 8.85 -7.11
C ASP A 99 4.97 7.67 -6.28
N ASN A 100 5.65 7.37 -5.17
CA ASN A 100 5.32 6.32 -4.23
C ASN A 100 4.05 6.59 -3.38
N ARG A 101 3.40 7.72 -3.56
CA ARG A 101 2.02 7.90 -3.08
C ARG A 101 1.06 6.86 -3.67
N TYR A 102 1.37 6.34 -4.85
CA TYR A 102 0.50 5.44 -5.61
C TYR A 102 1.20 4.15 -6.04
N LEU A 103 2.48 4.01 -5.73
CA LEU A 103 3.31 2.90 -6.17
C LEU A 103 4.01 2.22 -4.99
N VAL A 104 4.34 0.97 -5.21
CA VAL A 104 5.12 0.20 -4.24
C VAL A 104 6.56 0.72 -4.19
N GLN A 105 7.06 0.95 -2.97
CA GLN A 105 8.47 1.14 -2.65
C GLN A 105 8.91 0.04 -1.72
N GLY A 106 9.96 -0.65 -2.06
CA GLY A 106 10.55 -1.65 -1.19
C GLY A 106 12.03 -1.83 -1.44
N GLY A 107 12.61 -2.82 -0.83
CA GLY A 107 14.03 -3.09 -1.00
C GLY A 107 14.62 -3.91 0.13
N GLU A 108 15.93 -3.79 0.25
CA GLU A 108 16.74 -4.49 1.24
C GLU A 108 17.89 -3.62 1.73
N THR A 109 18.50 -4.04 2.84
CA THR A 109 19.76 -3.50 3.34
C THR A 109 20.90 -4.37 2.85
N CYS A 110 22.14 -3.86 2.79
CA CYS A 110 23.28 -4.66 2.31
C CYS A 110 24.51 -4.57 3.21
N ARG A 111 24.60 -3.57 4.06
CA ARG A 111 25.68 -3.43 5.07
C ARG A 111 25.31 -2.36 6.10
N THR A 112 25.97 -2.42 7.26
CA THR A 112 25.91 -1.36 8.27
C THR A 112 26.69 -0.12 7.83
N SER A 113 26.20 1.07 8.21
CA SER A 113 26.84 2.35 7.95
C SER A 113 26.43 3.39 8.99
N GLU A 114 27.02 4.57 8.93
CA GLU A 114 26.57 5.74 9.69
C GLU A 114 25.12 6.17 9.34
N TYR A 115 24.64 5.82 8.14
CA TYR A 115 23.27 6.13 7.67
C TYR A 115 22.22 5.14 8.18
N SER A 116 22.62 3.95 8.65
CA SER A 116 21.72 2.90 9.11
C SER A 116 21.22 3.09 10.56
N ASN A 117 21.42 4.27 11.16
CA ASN A 117 20.86 4.60 12.47
C ASN A 117 19.34 4.82 12.43
N CYS A 118 18.64 4.52 13.53
CA CYS A 118 17.19 4.62 13.63
C CYS A 118 16.59 5.96 13.22
N PRO A 119 17.10 7.13 13.67
CA PRO A 119 16.53 8.42 13.28
C PRO A 119 16.52 8.63 11.75
N ASN A 120 17.61 8.27 11.08
CA ASN A 120 17.70 8.41 9.62
C ASN A 120 16.80 7.41 8.90
N VAL A 121 16.80 6.15 9.32
CA VAL A 121 15.98 5.08 8.72
C VAL A 121 14.49 5.41 8.79
N LEU A 122 13.99 5.79 9.97
CA LEU A 122 12.57 6.15 10.13
C LEU A 122 12.19 7.33 9.24
N LYS A 123 13.03 8.35 9.17
CA LYS A 123 12.81 9.52 8.31
C LYS A 123 12.78 9.16 6.82
N GLU A 124 13.74 8.37 6.35
CA GLU A 124 13.83 8.01 4.93
C GLU A 124 12.72 7.03 4.52
N MET A 125 12.37 6.06 5.38
CA MET A 125 11.24 5.15 5.10
C MET A 125 9.91 5.89 5.02
N GLU A 126 9.65 6.83 5.94
CA GLU A 126 8.45 7.67 5.91
C GLU A 126 8.41 8.56 4.68
N ARG A 127 9.52 9.26 4.39
CA ARG A 127 9.67 10.15 3.24
C ARG A 127 9.39 9.43 1.92
N LEU A 128 9.98 8.24 1.75
CA LEU A 128 9.91 7.46 0.52
C LEU A 128 8.73 6.49 0.47
N ARG A 129 7.89 6.47 1.51
CA ARG A 129 6.66 5.68 1.61
C ARG A 129 6.88 4.17 1.45
N TRP A 130 7.75 3.63 2.28
CA TRP A 130 8.14 2.23 2.21
C TRP A 130 6.98 1.29 2.47
N THR A 131 6.80 0.33 1.56
CA THR A 131 5.75 -0.69 1.61
C THR A 131 6.24 -1.97 2.27
N TYR A 132 7.47 -2.38 1.99
CA TYR A 132 8.08 -3.60 2.54
C TYR A 132 9.59 -3.48 2.59
N ILE A 133 10.24 -4.31 3.42
CA ILE A 133 11.69 -4.54 3.42
C ILE A 133 11.98 -6.04 3.50
N ASN A 134 13.04 -6.48 2.83
CA ASN A 134 13.50 -7.85 2.91
C ASN A 134 14.04 -8.15 4.32
N SER A 135 13.37 -9.04 5.05
CA SER A 135 13.74 -9.41 6.43
C SER A 135 14.85 -10.46 6.51
N ALA A 136 15.28 -11.02 5.39
CA ALA A 136 16.35 -12.01 5.32
C ALA A 136 17.73 -11.40 5.02
N TYR A 137 17.81 -10.11 4.70
CA TYR A 137 19.03 -9.45 4.22
C TYR A 137 19.04 -7.95 4.49
N GLU A 138 20.02 -7.32 5.10
CA GLU A 138 21.24 -7.78 5.76
C GLU A 138 20.99 -7.85 7.29
N GLN A 139 21.34 -8.97 7.91
CA GLN A 139 20.94 -9.24 9.31
C GLN A 139 21.58 -8.30 10.32
N ASN A 140 22.84 -7.85 10.12
CA ASN A 140 23.47 -6.92 11.05
C ASN A 140 22.78 -5.55 11.09
N VAL A 141 22.27 -5.07 9.97
CA VAL A 141 21.48 -3.82 9.93
C VAL A 141 20.15 -4.01 10.67
N LEU A 142 19.44 -5.10 10.39
CA LEU A 142 18.15 -5.40 11.04
C LEU A 142 18.31 -5.61 12.55
N GLN A 143 19.40 -6.26 12.97
CA GLN A 143 19.72 -6.41 14.38
C GLN A 143 20.06 -5.07 15.03
N GLY A 144 20.82 -4.21 14.35
CA GLY A 144 21.10 -2.84 14.83
C GLY A 144 19.84 -2.02 15.05
N TRP A 145 18.79 -2.18 14.20
CA TRP A 145 17.49 -1.52 14.40
C TRP A 145 16.73 -2.06 15.61
N LYS A 146 16.86 -3.37 15.90
CA LYS A 146 16.29 -3.96 17.13
C LYS A 146 16.98 -3.42 18.37
N GLU A 147 18.31 -3.37 18.37
CA GLU A 147 19.12 -2.88 19.48
C GLU A 147 18.90 -1.39 19.77
N GLN A 148 18.75 -0.57 18.72
CA GLN A 148 18.41 0.84 18.82
C GLN A 148 16.91 1.07 19.14
N GLY A 149 16.06 0.06 19.08
CA GLY A 149 14.64 0.09 19.46
C GLY A 149 13.66 0.55 18.40
N CYS A 150 14.06 0.77 17.13
CA CYS A 150 13.13 1.22 16.08
C CYS A 150 12.51 0.11 15.23
N MET A 151 12.98 -1.13 15.34
CA MET A 151 12.46 -2.24 14.50
C MET A 151 10.95 -2.45 14.68
N GLU A 152 10.43 -2.27 15.88
CA GLU A 152 8.99 -2.41 16.13
C GLU A 152 8.18 -1.32 15.42
N GLU A 153 8.66 -0.07 15.43
CA GLU A 153 8.02 1.02 14.68
C GLU A 153 8.09 0.78 13.18
N ILE A 154 9.24 0.35 12.65
CA ILE A 154 9.40 -0.04 11.26
C ILE A 154 8.38 -1.10 10.89
N SER A 155 8.29 -2.19 11.67
CA SER A 155 7.35 -3.29 11.42
C SER A 155 5.88 -2.84 11.44
N ARG A 156 5.54 -1.85 12.27
CA ARG A 156 4.17 -1.32 12.36
C ARG A 156 3.82 -0.38 11.22
N ARG A 157 4.79 0.38 10.69
CA ARG A 157 4.54 1.46 9.73
C ARG A 157 4.84 1.09 8.28
N LEU A 158 5.56 0.01 8.01
CA LEU A 158 5.73 -0.51 6.65
C LEU A 158 4.38 -0.82 6.02
N GLY A 159 4.16 -0.33 4.80
CA GLY A 159 2.89 -0.45 4.12
C GLY A 159 1.81 0.44 4.75
N TYR A 160 0.56 -0.02 4.67
CA TYR A 160 -0.59 0.66 5.28
C TYR A 160 -0.86 0.16 6.70
N ARG A 161 -1.47 1.04 7.52
CA ARG A 161 -1.97 0.70 8.85
C ARG A 161 -3.27 1.45 9.13
N PHE A 162 -4.39 0.88 8.72
CA PHE A 162 -5.70 1.50 8.86
C PHE A 162 -6.24 1.39 10.28
N ARG A 163 -6.71 2.51 10.82
CA ARG A 163 -7.31 2.60 12.16
C ARG A 163 -8.60 3.41 12.11
N LEU A 164 -9.70 2.78 12.50
CA LEU A 164 -11.01 3.44 12.65
C LEU A 164 -10.92 4.44 13.82
N LEU A 165 -11.28 5.68 13.58
CA LEU A 165 -11.30 6.75 14.59
C LEU A 165 -12.65 6.85 15.26
N ASP A 166 -13.69 6.97 14.48
CA ASP A 166 -15.08 7.03 14.90
C ASP A 166 -16.02 6.59 13.78
N ALA A 167 -17.25 6.29 14.19
CA ALA A 167 -18.35 6.03 13.28
C ALA A 167 -19.65 6.66 13.81
N THR A 168 -20.48 7.18 12.90
CA THR A 168 -21.83 7.63 13.18
C THR A 168 -22.78 6.84 12.31
N LEU A 169 -23.75 6.17 12.93
CA LEU A 169 -24.74 5.34 12.26
C LEU A 169 -26.09 5.50 12.95
N PRO A 170 -27.21 5.25 12.25
CA PRO A 170 -28.55 5.35 12.84
C PRO A 170 -28.75 4.25 13.88
N THR A 171 -29.44 4.58 14.97
CA THR A 171 -29.83 3.62 16.01
C THR A 171 -31.07 2.81 15.65
N GLN A 172 -31.88 3.30 14.70
CA GLN A 172 -33.07 2.63 14.21
C GLN A 172 -33.23 2.84 12.71
N LEU A 173 -33.67 1.79 12.03
CA LEU A 173 -33.94 1.78 10.59
C LEU A 173 -35.27 1.13 10.31
N LYS A 174 -35.99 1.62 9.28
CA LYS A 174 -37.24 0.99 8.80
C LYS A 174 -36.91 0.09 7.58
N PRO A 175 -37.60 -1.04 7.41
CA PRO A 175 -37.55 -1.80 6.16
C PRO A 175 -37.78 -0.86 4.96
N THR A 176 -37.11 -1.13 3.83
CA THR A 176 -37.10 -0.25 2.64
C THR A 176 -36.58 1.18 2.87
N GLY A 177 -36.11 1.48 4.07
CA GLY A 177 -35.49 2.78 4.38
C GLY A 177 -34.07 2.92 3.84
N THR A 178 -33.48 4.08 4.12
CA THR A 178 -32.09 4.37 3.76
C THR A 178 -31.19 4.13 4.97
N PHE A 179 -30.16 3.30 4.78
CA PHE A 179 -29.04 3.20 5.70
C PHE A 179 -28.05 4.32 5.37
N SER A 180 -27.71 5.14 6.34
CA SER A 180 -26.68 6.17 6.20
C SER A 180 -25.68 6.02 7.32
N MET A 181 -24.41 5.84 6.97
CA MET A 181 -23.31 5.71 7.91
C MET A 181 -22.16 6.61 7.48
N ARG A 182 -21.52 7.25 8.45
CA ARG A 182 -20.27 7.98 8.26
C ARG A 182 -19.23 7.38 9.20
N PHE A 183 -18.00 7.19 8.72
CA PHE A 183 -16.88 6.89 9.60
C PHE A 183 -15.61 7.62 9.15
N ARG A 184 -14.67 7.78 10.08
CA ARG A 184 -13.34 8.30 9.79
C ARG A 184 -12.29 7.22 10.03
N ILE A 185 -11.37 7.09 9.08
CA ILE A 185 -10.28 6.13 9.13
C ILE A 185 -8.95 6.84 8.89
N ALA A 186 -7.97 6.57 9.74
CA ALA A 186 -6.61 7.04 9.58
C ALA A 186 -5.75 5.93 8.95
N ASN A 187 -4.77 6.32 8.14
CA ASN A 187 -3.71 5.43 7.70
C ASN A 187 -2.41 5.83 8.42
N ASP A 188 -2.09 5.15 9.51
CA ASP A 188 -0.91 5.40 10.34
C ASP A 188 0.36 4.74 9.76
N GLY A 189 0.28 4.06 8.60
CA GLY A 189 1.41 3.48 7.89
C GLY A 189 2.16 4.50 7.02
N TRP A 190 3.22 4.04 6.37
CA TRP A 190 4.02 4.87 5.46
C TRP A 190 3.53 4.84 4.01
N ALA A 191 2.76 3.82 3.64
CA ALA A 191 2.25 3.64 2.27
C ALA A 191 0.73 3.40 2.25
N ASN A 192 0.17 3.38 1.04
CA ASN A 192 -1.23 3.03 0.82
C ASN A 192 -1.39 1.53 0.62
N ALA A 193 -2.63 1.05 0.62
CA ALA A 193 -2.94 -0.27 0.10
C ALA A 193 -2.69 -0.29 -1.42
N ILE A 194 -1.73 -1.09 -1.86
CA ILE A 194 -1.35 -1.18 -3.28
C ILE A 194 -2.29 -2.13 -4.04
N ASN A 195 -2.58 -3.29 -3.46
CA ASN A 195 -3.52 -4.23 -4.04
C ASN A 195 -4.96 -3.74 -3.91
N PRO A 196 -5.83 -4.00 -4.90
CA PRO A 196 -7.25 -3.67 -4.78
C PRO A 196 -7.88 -4.26 -3.51
N ARG A 197 -8.78 -3.49 -2.90
CA ARG A 197 -9.62 -3.94 -1.78
C ARG A 197 -11.04 -3.43 -1.97
N LYS A 198 -12.00 -4.29 -1.64
CA LYS A 198 -13.38 -3.87 -1.52
C LYS A 198 -13.62 -3.31 -0.13
N LEU A 199 -14.66 -2.50 0.00
CA LEU A 199 -15.23 -2.14 1.29
C LEU A 199 -16.66 -2.65 1.32
N GLU A 200 -17.03 -3.30 2.41
CA GLU A 200 -18.36 -3.81 2.65
C GLU A 200 -18.80 -3.46 4.06
N VAL A 201 -20.06 -3.06 4.21
CA VAL A 201 -20.74 -2.99 5.50
C VAL A 201 -21.55 -4.27 5.65
N ILE A 202 -21.37 -4.96 6.78
CA ILE A 202 -22.08 -6.18 7.10
C ILE A 202 -23.12 -5.84 8.20
N LEU A 203 -24.38 -6.15 7.95
CA LEU A 203 -25.42 -6.12 8.96
C LEU A 203 -25.68 -7.55 9.41
N ARG A 204 -25.25 -7.90 10.62
CA ARG A 204 -25.43 -9.23 11.20
C ARG A 204 -26.54 -9.19 12.23
N HIS A 205 -27.63 -9.93 12.00
CA HIS A 205 -28.74 -10.03 12.93
C HIS A 205 -28.32 -10.71 14.24
N SER A 206 -28.47 -10.04 15.36
CA SER A 206 -27.90 -10.45 16.66
C SER A 206 -28.41 -11.81 17.17
N GLN A 207 -29.68 -12.18 16.90
CA GLN A 207 -30.23 -13.44 17.35
C GLN A 207 -29.99 -14.62 16.41
N THR A 208 -30.06 -14.38 15.08
CA THR A 208 -30.00 -15.47 14.10
C THR A 208 -28.61 -15.64 13.46
N GLY A 209 -27.72 -14.66 13.64
CA GLY A 209 -26.41 -14.62 12.97
C GLY A 209 -26.48 -14.39 11.46
N LYS A 210 -27.68 -14.19 10.89
CA LYS A 210 -27.82 -13.98 9.44
C LYS A 210 -27.20 -12.66 9.02
N GLU A 211 -26.41 -12.68 7.94
CA GLU A 211 -25.64 -11.55 7.44
C GLU A 211 -26.23 -10.98 6.15
N TYR A 212 -26.18 -9.67 6.02
CA TYR A 212 -26.59 -8.91 4.85
C TYR A 212 -25.43 -7.98 4.47
N TYR A 213 -25.00 -8.05 3.22
CA TYR A 213 -23.82 -7.35 2.70
C TYR A 213 -24.23 -6.11 1.93
N LEU A 214 -23.68 -4.98 2.32
CA LEU A 214 -23.85 -3.70 1.63
C LEU A 214 -22.50 -3.32 0.99
N PRO A 215 -22.30 -3.59 -0.32
CA PRO A 215 -21.07 -3.21 -0.99
C PRO A 215 -20.98 -1.68 -1.09
N VAL A 216 -19.78 -1.16 -0.85
CA VAL A 216 -19.49 0.27 -0.85
C VAL A 216 -18.50 0.62 -1.95
N ALA A 217 -18.86 1.57 -2.82
CA ALA A 217 -17.98 2.06 -3.88
C ALA A 217 -16.97 3.07 -3.33
N GLU A 218 -16.06 2.60 -2.46
CA GLU A 218 -14.99 3.43 -1.88
C GLU A 218 -13.62 2.98 -2.38
N PRO A 219 -12.77 3.89 -2.90
CA PRO A 219 -11.45 3.55 -3.40
C PRO A 219 -10.45 3.40 -2.25
N VAL A 220 -10.45 2.26 -1.55
CA VAL A 220 -9.60 1.97 -0.38
C VAL A 220 -8.11 2.25 -0.65
N ARG A 221 -7.63 2.07 -1.89
CA ARG A 221 -6.27 2.42 -2.29
C ARG A 221 -5.94 3.92 -2.21
N MET A 222 -6.98 4.77 -2.13
CA MET A 222 -6.84 6.22 -1.95
C MET A 222 -6.94 6.65 -0.47
N TRP A 223 -6.92 5.73 0.47
CA TRP A 223 -6.74 6.03 1.89
C TRP A 223 -5.26 6.30 2.16
N MET A 224 -4.87 7.57 1.97
CA MET A 224 -3.49 7.99 1.86
C MET A 224 -2.73 7.87 3.17
N ALA A 225 -1.47 7.45 3.10
CA ALA A 225 -0.57 7.37 4.25
C ALA A 225 -0.40 8.72 4.95
N GLY A 226 -0.52 8.73 6.27
CA GLY A 226 -0.45 9.94 7.11
C GLY A 226 -1.70 10.82 7.06
N GLU A 227 -2.79 10.38 6.40
CA GLU A 227 -4.02 11.15 6.26
C GLU A 227 -5.19 10.45 6.96
N THR A 228 -6.23 11.24 7.25
CA THR A 228 -7.53 10.75 7.71
C THR A 228 -8.54 10.88 6.57
N ARG A 229 -9.22 9.78 6.26
CA ARG A 229 -10.29 9.74 5.27
C ARG A 229 -11.64 9.69 5.97
N GLU A 230 -12.57 10.56 5.57
CA GLU A 230 -13.99 10.44 5.89
C GLU A 230 -14.69 9.66 4.78
N VAL A 231 -15.42 8.62 5.17
CA VAL A 231 -16.21 7.77 4.27
C VAL A 231 -17.68 7.92 4.62
N ASN A 232 -18.46 8.33 3.63
CA ASN A 232 -19.91 8.47 3.74
C ASN A 232 -20.56 7.36 2.93
N ILE A 233 -21.40 6.56 3.58
CA ILE A 233 -22.10 5.42 3.00
C ILE A 233 -23.59 5.70 3.03
N VAL A 234 -24.22 5.54 1.87
CA VAL A 234 -25.67 5.60 1.74
C VAL A 234 -26.11 4.39 0.92
N GLY A 235 -27.03 3.61 1.47
CA GLY A 235 -27.55 2.39 0.83
C GLY A 235 -28.99 2.13 1.17
N GLY A 236 -29.68 1.38 0.34
CA GLY A 236 -31.04 0.91 0.62
C GLY A 236 -31.05 -0.28 1.58
N ILE A 237 -32.02 -0.33 2.48
CA ILE A 237 -32.29 -1.49 3.31
C ILE A 237 -33.20 -2.45 2.54
N PRO A 238 -32.85 -3.74 2.39
CA PRO A 238 -33.71 -4.73 1.75
C PRO A 238 -35.09 -4.83 2.43
N ALA A 239 -36.15 -4.94 1.64
CA ALA A 239 -37.52 -5.06 2.15
C ALA A 239 -37.75 -6.30 3.04
N ASN A 240 -36.94 -7.35 2.81
CA ASN A 240 -37.02 -8.62 3.54
C ASN A 240 -36.03 -8.70 4.71
N LEU A 241 -35.47 -7.56 5.16
CA LEU A 241 -34.62 -7.54 6.34
C LEU A 241 -35.51 -7.80 7.59
N PRO A 242 -35.27 -8.88 8.37
CA PRO A 242 -36.05 -9.16 9.58
C PRO A 242 -35.94 -8.02 10.60
N GLN A 243 -36.98 -7.85 11.40
CA GLN A 243 -36.91 -6.98 12.56
C GLN A 243 -35.97 -7.57 13.62
N GLY A 244 -35.25 -6.71 14.32
CA GLY A 244 -34.34 -7.11 15.38
C GLY A 244 -33.16 -6.16 15.53
N GLU A 245 -32.24 -6.54 16.40
CA GLU A 245 -30.97 -5.85 16.60
C GLU A 245 -29.94 -6.38 15.63
N TYR A 246 -29.07 -5.47 15.17
CA TYR A 246 -28.00 -5.78 14.23
C TYR A 246 -26.66 -5.26 14.73
N GLN A 247 -25.64 -6.08 14.59
CA GLN A 247 -24.26 -5.62 14.62
C GLN A 247 -23.92 -5.03 13.26
N VAL A 248 -23.22 -3.90 13.26
CA VAL A 248 -22.69 -3.26 12.05
C VAL A 248 -21.18 -3.49 12.02
N LEU A 249 -20.70 -4.19 11.01
CA LEU A 249 -19.32 -4.61 10.87
C LEU A 249 -18.76 -4.12 9.54
N LEU A 250 -17.45 -3.92 9.47
CA LEU A 250 -16.72 -3.60 8.25
C LEU A 250 -15.94 -4.81 7.75
N ASN A 251 -15.91 -5.00 6.45
CA ASN A 251 -15.06 -5.98 5.79
C ASN A 251 -14.28 -5.32 4.64
N LEU A 252 -12.99 -5.59 4.58
CA LEU A 252 -12.11 -5.15 3.50
C LEU A 252 -11.45 -6.39 2.84
N PRO A 253 -12.24 -7.22 2.13
CA PRO A 253 -11.77 -8.50 1.60
C PRO A 253 -10.86 -8.31 0.39
N ASP A 254 -10.08 -9.35 0.08
CA ASP A 254 -9.42 -9.44 -1.21
C ASP A 254 -10.47 -9.65 -2.30
N PRO A 255 -10.44 -8.88 -3.42
CA PRO A 255 -11.46 -9.00 -4.46
C PRO A 255 -11.34 -10.26 -5.33
N THR A 256 -10.25 -11.03 -5.19
CA THR A 256 -10.02 -12.26 -5.96
C THR A 256 -10.99 -13.34 -5.51
N THR A 257 -11.73 -13.96 -6.42
CA THR A 257 -12.79 -14.91 -6.10
C THR A 257 -12.36 -16.05 -5.16
N SER A 258 -11.14 -16.58 -5.33
CA SER A 258 -10.59 -17.65 -4.49
C SER A 258 -10.15 -17.19 -3.09
N LEU A 259 -9.98 -15.88 -2.87
CA LEU A 259 -9.50 -15.28 -1.63
C LEU A 259 -10.58 -14.50 -0.88
N TYR A 260 -11.64 -14.12 -1.56
CA TYR A 260 -12.69 -13.24 -1.05
C TYR A 260 -13.35 -13.73 0.26
N LYS A 261 -13.56 -15.02 0.38
CA LYS A 261 -14.18 -15.62 1.58
C LYS A 261 -13.16 -16.13 2.62
N ARG A 262 -11.90 -15.79 2.43
CA ARG A 262 -10.83 -16.22 3.33
C ARG A 262 -10.48 -15.09 4.30
N PRO A 263 -10.82 -15.21 5.60
CA PRO A 263 -10.63 -14.15 6.59
C PRO A 263 -9.20 -13.61 6.66
N GLU A 264 -8.22 -14.47 6.49
CA GLU A 264 -6.79 -14.12 6.55
C GLU A 264 -6.33 -13.20 5.40
N TYR A 265 -7.15 -13.02 4.35
CA TYR A 265 -6.93 -12.08 3.25
C TYR A 265 -7.75 -10.79 3.36
N SER A 266 -8.58 -10.66 4.38
CA SER A 266 -9.22 -9.38 4.71
C SER A 266 -8.27 -8.47 5.46
N ILE A 267 -8.38 -7.15 5.25
CA ILE A 267 -7.57 -6.19 5.99
C ILE A 267 -8.08 -6.10 7.42
N ARG A 268 -7.21 -6.41 8.37
CA ARG A 268 -7.42 -6.19 9.79
C ARG A 268 -7.13 -4.74 10.14
N LEU A 269 -8.07 -4.03 10.75
CA LEU A 269 -7.82 -2.69 11.28
C LEU A 269 -6.92 -2.75 12.52
N ALA A 270 -6.16 -1.68 12.75
CA ALA A 270 -5.22 -1.57 13.88
C ALA A 270 -5.89 -1.34 15.24
N ASN A 271 -7.22 -1.33 15.28
CA ASN A 271 -7.99 -1.20 16.50
C ASN A 271 -7.89 -2.48 17.35
N LYS A 272 -7.88 -2.31 18.68
CA LYS A 272 -7.83 -3.43 19.61
C LYS A 272 -9.22 -4.05 19.81
N ASN A 273 -9.27 -5.37 19.94
CA ASN A 273 -10.45 -6.14 20.34
C ASN A 273 -11.68 -6.02 19.41
N VAL A 274 -11.48 -5.70 18.13
CA VAL A 274 -12.56 -5.57 17.15
C VAL A 274 -12.48 -6.60 16.02
N TRP A 275 -11.35 -7.28 15.88
CA TRP A 275 -11.12 -8.25 14.81
C TRP A 275 -11.74 -9.61 15.11
N GLU A 276 -12.55 -10.10 14.19
CA GLU A 276 -13.09 -11.47 14.20
C GLU A 276 -12.29 -12.38 13.27
N ALA A 277 -11.44 -13.23 13.82
CA ALA A 277 -10.55 -14.10 13.03
C ALA A 277 -11.29 -15.13 12.17
N SER A 278 -12.51 -15.52 12.55
CA SER A 278 -13.33 -16.49 11.81
C SER A 278 -13.99 -15.92 10.55
N THR A 279 -14.19 -14.61 10.49
CA THR A 279 -14.90 -13.93 9.39
C THR A 279 -14.04 -12.93 8.66
N GLY A 280 -13.01 -12.37 9.29
CA GLY A 280 -12.21 -11.27 8.76
C GLY A 280 -12.88 -9.89 8.90
N TYR A 281 -13.88 -9.77 9.78
CA TYR A 281 -14.61 -8.52 10.01
C TYR A 281 -14.02 -7.73 11.18
N THR A 282 -14.33 -6.45 11.16
CA THR A 282 -13.99 -5.49 12.21
C THR A 282 -15.21 -4.68 12.59
#